data_6b19b2647e48dfd12f55dd72c6af6308
#
_entry.id   6b19b2647e48dfd12f55dd72c6af6308
#
_cell.length_a   1.000
_cell.length_b   1.000
_cell.length_c   1.000
_cell.angle_alpha   90.00
_cell.angle_beta   90.00
_cell.angle_gamma   90.00
#
_symmetry.space_group_name_H-M   'P 1'
#
loop_
_entity.id
_entity.type
_entity.pdbx_description
1 polymer ?
#
loop_
_entity_poly.entity_id
_entity_poly.type
_entity_poly.pdbx_seq_one_letter_code
_entity_poly.pdbx_strand_id
1 'polypeptide(L)'
;TAVYTVNQVKKINKCLDNKSKSIISIFAGRMSDTGIDPWPIIKKAIKITKKKNNVEILWASTREPYNYIQAKQLKCQIITMPPKIIEKVIKFGKTHNQLTFDTVKAFLLDSKKSRFKI
;
A
#
# COMPACT_ATOMS: atom_id res chain seq x y z
N THR A 1 -0.67 -16.37 2.46
CA THR A 1 -1.06 -15.36 1.46
C THR A 1 -2.58 -15.24 1.36
N ALA A 2 -3.08 -14.20 0.68
CA ALA A 2 -4.50 -13.90 0.54
C ALA A 2 -5.24 -13.75 1.89
N VAL A 3 -4.63 -13.06 2.82
CA VAL A 3 -5.18 -12.81 4.16
C VAL A 3 -5.94 -11.48 4.17
N TYR A 4 -7.12 -11.48 4.79
CA TYR A 4 -8.02 -10.31 4.84
C TYR A 4 -8.49 -9.95 6.24
N THR A 5 -8.41 -10.85 7.20
CA THR A 5 -8.98 -10.64 8.54
C THR A 5 -7.97 -10.84 9.66
N VAL A 6 -8.19 -10.13 10.77
CA VAL A 6 -7.39 -10.31 11.99
C VAL A 6 -7.51 -11.74 12.54
N ASN A 7 -8.68 -12.37 12.39
CA ASN A 7 -8.88 -13.75 12.84
C ASN A 7 -8.03 -14.74 12.04
N GLN A 8 -7.93 -14.55 10.71
CA GLN A 8 -7.03 -15.34 9.87
C GLN A 8 -5.57 -15.18 10.33
N VAL A 9 -5.13 -13.94 10.57
CA VAL A 9 -3.77 -13.66 11.07
C VAL A 9 -3.52 -14.40 12.39
N LYS A 10 -4.44 -14.35 13.34
CA LYS A 10 -4.32 -15.06 14.62
C LYS A 10 -4.17 -16.57 14.45
N LYS A 11 -5.00 -17.17 13.60
CA LYS A 11 -4.95 -18.61 13.32
C LYS A 11 -3.63 -19.01 12.68
N ILE A 12 -3.20 -18.29 11.64
CA ILE A 12 -1.92 -18.53 10.95
C ILE A 12 -0.77 -18.39 11.94
N ASN A 13 -0.73 -17.30 12.72
CA ASN A 13 0.35 -17.04 13.66
C ASN A 13 0.51 -18.14 14.72
N LYS A 14 -0.58 -18.80 15.12
CA LYS A 14 -0.55 -19.95 16.02
C LYS A 14 0.09 -21.17 15.37
N CYS A 15 -0.09 -21.37 14.07
CA CYS A 15 0.42 -22.52 13.33
C CYS A 15 1.91 -22.37 12.94
N LEU A 16 2.44 -21.14 12.91
CA LEU A 16 3.82 -20.88 12.56
C LEU A 16 4.77 -21.26 13.72
N ASP A 17 5.87 -21.92 13.38
CA ASP A 17 6.94 -22.17 14.36
C ASP A 17 7.72 -20.89 14.69
N ASN A 18 8.66 -20.99 15.65
CA ASN A 18 9.50 -19.87 16.08
C ASN A 18 10.89 -19.87 15.42
N LYS A 19 11.17 -20.78 14.49
CA LYS A 19 12.49 -20.97 13.88
C LYS A 19 12.54 -20.49 12.43
N SER A 20 11.53 -20.84 11.64
CA SER A 20 11.49 -20.55 10.21
C SER A 20 10.98 -19.13 9.94
N LYS A 21 11.67 -18.39 9.08
CA LYS A 21 11.16 -17.08 8.61
C LYS A 21 9.85 -17.28 7.88
N SER A 22 8.84 -16.51 8.26
CA SER A 22 7.50 -16.61 7.71
C SER A 22 6.96 -15.22 7.37
N ILE A 23 6.21 -15.13 6.28
CA ILE A 23 5.57 -13.90 5.82
C ILE A 23 4.07 -14.12 5.75
N ILE A 24 3.30 -13.24 6.40
CA ILE A 24 1.85 -13.19 6.28
C ILE A 24 1.50 -12.08 5.29
N SER A 25 1.00 -12.46 4.12
CA SER A 25 0.66 -11.54 3.04
C SER A 25 -0.81 -11.14 3.13
N ILE A 26 -1.05 -9.86 3.44
CA ILE A 26 -2.38 -9.26 3.55
C ILE A 26 -2.69 -8.50 2.27
N PHE A 27 -3.79 -8.85 1.62
CA PHE A 27 -4.20 -8.25 0.34
C PHE A 27 -4.97 -6.94 0.55
N ALA A 28 -4.23 -5.94 1.01
CA ALA A 28 -4.76 -4.62 1.36
C ALA A 28 -5.49 -3.93 0.21
N GLY A 29 -4.92 -3.94 -0.99
CA GLY A 29 -5.54 -3.28 -2.14
C GLY A 29 -6.87 -3.91 -2.56
N ARG A 30 -7.01 -5.23 -2.45
CA ARG A 30 -8.31 -5.88 -2.71
C ARG A 30 -9.37 -5.52 -1.68
N MET A 31 -8.99 -5.29 -0.42
CA MET A 31 -9.90 -4.73 0.58
C MET A 31 -10.34 -3.32 0.20
N SER A 32 -9.40 -2.47 -0.17
CA SER A 32 -9.68 -1.10 -0.61
C SER A 32 -10.61 -1.05 -1.83
N ASP A 33 -10.45 -1.97 -2.79
CA ASP A 33 -11.33 -2.11 -3.96
C ASP A 33 -12.80 -2.38 -3.57
N THR A 34 -13.04 -2.92 -2.39
CA THR A 34 -14.40 -3.19 -1.84
C THR A 34 -14.86 -2.19 -0.78
N GLY A 35 -14.13 -1.09 -0.60
CA GLY A 35 -14.46 -0.05 0.37
C GLY A 35 -14.04 -0.34 1.80
N ILE A 36 -13.20 -1.36 2.02
CA ILE A 36 -12.68 -1.71 3.34
C ILE A 36 -11.32 -1.06 3.56
N ASP A 37 -11.16 -0.32 4.66
CA ASP A 37 -9.88 0.25 5.06
C ASP A 37 -8.95 -0.85 5.60
N PRO A 38 -7.81 -1.13 4.95
CA PRO A 38 -6.88 -2.15 5.40
C PRO A 38 -6.04 -1.72 6.61
N TRP A 39 -5.96 -0.43 6.91
CA TRP A 39 -5.10 0.12 7.96
C TRP A 39 -5.30 -0.53 9.33
N PRO A 40 -6.51 -0.61 9.88
CA PRO A 40 -6.73 -1.21 11.20
C PRO A 40 -6.34 -2.69 11.25
N ILE A 41 -6.56 -3.41 10.16
CA ILE A 41 -6.25 -4.85 10.06
C ILE A 41 -4.75 -5.07 10.06
N ILE A 42 -4.00 -4.34 9.24
CA ILE A 42 -2.53 -4.42 9.18
C ILE A 42 -1.90 -4.00 10.51
N LYS A 43 -2.40 -2.91 11.11
CA LYS A 43 -1.93 -2.47 12.43
C LYS A 43 -2.07 -3.55 13.50
N LYS A 44 -3.23 -4.21 13.55
CA LYS A 44 -3.47 -5.33 14.47
C LYS A 44 -2.62 -6.55 14.12
N ALA A 45 -2.45 -6.87 12.84
CA ALA A 45 -1.61 -7.97 12.38
C ALA A 45 -0.17 -7.81 12.84
N ILE A 46 0.42 -6.64 12.66
CA ILE A 46 1.78 -6.31 13.12
C ILE A 46 1.89 -6.48 14.64
N LYS A 47 0.89 -6.00 15.39
CA LYS A 47 0.86 -6.18 16.87
C LYS A 47 0.82 -7.64 17.29
N ILE A 48 0.04 -8.47 16.59
CA ILE A 48 -0.10 -9.91 16.88
C ILE A 48 1.22 -10.65 16.60
N THR A 49 1.87 -10.34 15.49
CA THR A 49 3.09 -11.04 15.07
C THR A 49 4.35 -10.54 15.79
N LYS A 50 4.29 -9.36 16.42
CA LYS A 50 5.45 -8.75 17.10
C LYS A 50 6.11 -9.64 18.17
N LYS A 51 5.36 -10.57 18.75
CA LYS A 51 5.88 -11.52 19.74
C LYS A 51 6.78 -12.61 19.14
N LYS A 52 6.74 -12.76 17.81
CA LYS A 52 7.57 -13.72 17.05
C LYS A 52 8.53 -12.93 16.15
N ASN A 53 9.83 -13.02 16.41
CA ASN A 53 10.85 -12.28 15.65
C ASN A 53 11.04 -12.80 14.22
N ASN A 54 10.47 -13.95 13.90
CA ASN A 54 10.60 -14.62 12.60
C ASN A 54 9.38 -14.46 11.69
N VAL A 55 8.37 -13.68 12.08
CA VAL A 55 7.15 -13.47 11.29
C VAL A 55 7.06 -12.00 10.87
N GLU A 56 6.96 -11.77 9.57
CA GLU A 56 6.81 -10.45 8.96
C GLU A 56 5.45 -10.29 8.30
N ILE A 57 4.92 -9.08 8.34
CA ILE A 57 3.69 -8.70 7.62
C ILE A 57 4.06 -8.06 6.30
N LEU A 58 3.41 -8.53 5.24
CA LEU A 58 3.53 -7.99 3.89
C LEU A 58 2.23 -7.32 3.48
N TRP A 59 2.32 -6.02 3.16
CA TRP A 59 1.27 -5.27 2.49
C TRP A 59 1.28 -5.63 1.01
N ALA A 60 0.30 -6.40 0.57
CA ALA A 60 0.18 -6.86 -0.81
C ALA A 60 -0.96 -6.18 -1.55
N SER A 61 -0.98 -6.35 -2.85
CA SER A 61 -2.06 -5.81 -3.71
C SER A 61 -2.12 -4.29 -3.67
N THR A 62 -0.97 -3.63 -3.75
CA THR A 62 -0.86 -2.17 -3.70
C THR A 62 -1.51 -1.52 -4.92
N ARG A 63 -2.40 -0.55 -4.69
CA ARG A 63 -3.20 0.11 -5.72
C ARG A 63 -2.74 1.54 -6.04
N GLU A 64 -2.14 2.21 -5.07
CA GLU A 64 -1.73 3.61 -5.21
C GLU A 64 -0.40 3.90 -4.49
N PRO A 65 0.34 4.94 -4.92
CA PRO A 65 1.64 5.30 -4.32
C PRO A 65 1.55 5.63 -2.83
N TYR A 66 0.43 6.20 -2.37
CA TYR A 66 0.23 6.57 -0.98
C TYR A 66 0.24 5.36 -0.03
N ASN A 67 -0.06 4.16 -0.52
CA ASN A 67 0.05 2.94 0.28
C ASN A 67 1.47 2.70 0.82
N TYR A 68 2.49 3.17 0.10
CA TYR A 68 3.88 3.14 0.60
C TYR A 68 4.04 3.96 1.89
N ILE A 69 3.45 5.15 1.94
CA ILE A 69 3.47 6.00 3.13
C ILE A 69 2.73 5.34 4.29
N GLN A 70 1.55 4.77 4.01
CA GLN A 70 0.76 4.07 5.01
C GLN A 70 1.51 2.87 5.60
N ALA A 71 2.11 2.04 4.75
CA ALA A 71 2.90 0.89 5.19
C ALA A 71 4.09 1.33 6.05
N LYS A 72 4.78 2.41 5.65
CA LYS A 72 5.90 2.99 6.39
C LYS A 72 5.47 3.52 7.77
N GLN A 73 4.36 4.23 7.84
CA GLN A 73 3.81 4.75 9.09
C GLN A 73 3.44 3.64 10.07
N LEU A 74 2.89 2.54 9.56
CA LEU A 74 2.56 1.34 10.35
C LEU A 74 3.79 0.51 10.74
N LYS A 75 4.97 0.82 10.18
CA LYS A 75 6.17 -0.02 10.30
C LYS A 75 5.93 -1.43 9.78
N CYS A 76 5.15 -1.55 8.71
CA CYS A 76 4.97 -2.80 7.98
C CYS A 76 6.32 -3.20 7.36
N GLN A 77 6.72 -4.44 7.54
CA GLN A 77 8.07 -4.87 7.18
C GLN A 77 8.27 -4.95 5.66
N ILE A 78 7.24 -5.34 4.93
CA ILE A 78 7.32 -5.57 3.49
C ILE A 78 6.10 -4.94 2.80
N ILE A 79 6.33 -4.32 1.65
CA ILE A 79 5.29 -3.90 0.72
C ILE A 79 5.66 -4.33 -0.69
N THR A 80 4.72 -4.93 -1.42
CA THR A 80 4.88 -5.20 -2.85
C THR A 80 4.20 -4.12 -3.68
N MET A 81 4.88 -3.64 -4.71
CA MET A 81 4.36 -2.60 -5.59
C MET A 81 4.62 -2.93 -7.06
N PRO A 82 3.64 -2.74 -7.95
CA PRO A 82 3.88 -2.78 -9.39
C PRO A 82 4.88 -1.70 -9.82
N PRO A 83 5.66 -1.91 -10.90
CA PRO A 83 6.65 -0.92 -11.38
C PRO A 83 6.09 0.48 -11.58
N LYS A 84 4.88 0.62 -12.11
CA LYS A 84 4.21 1.92 -12.31
C LYS A 84 3.98 2.69 -11.00
N ILE A 85 3.72 1.97 -9.90
CA ILE A 85 3.56 2.58 -8.57
C ILE A 85 4.92 2.97 -8.01
N ILE A 86 5.94 2.14 -8.18
CA ILE A 86 7.32 2.45 -7.76
C ILE A 86 7.81 3.73 -8.43
N GLU A 87 7.57 3.90 -9.74
CA GLU A 87 7.93 5.12 -10.48
C GLU A 87 7.29 6.38 -9.88
N LYS A 88 6.04 6.28 -9.41
CA LYS A 88 5.36 7.39 -8.73
C LYS A 88 5.92 7.66 -7.34
N VAL A 89 6.25 6.61 -6.58
CA VAL A 89 6.86 6.75 -5.24
C VAL A 89 8.22 7.43 -5.32
N ILE A 90 9.05 7.10 -6.31
CA ILE A 90 10.35 7.73 -6.52
C ILE A 90 10.21 9.24 -6.77
N LYS A 91 9.09 9.67 -7.36
CA LYS A 91 8.79 11.08 -7.69
C LYS A 91 8.08 11.84 -6.56
N PHE A 92 7.99 11.31 -5.37
CA PHE A 92 7.42 12.02 -4.22
C PHE A 92 8.20 13.31 -3.91
N GLY A 93 7.51 14.29 -3.36
CA GLY A 93 8.10 15.54 -2.88
C GLY A 93 7.73 16.78 -3.69
N LYS A 94 6.85 16.68 -4.68
CA LYS A 94 6.32 17.88 -5.37
C LYS A 94 5.53 18.75 -4.41
N THR A 95 5.74 20.06 -4.49
CA THR A 95 4.93 21.04 -3.76
C THR A 95 3.55 21.20 -4.40
N HIS A 96 2.60 21.77 -3.63
CA HIS A 96 1.26 22.06 -4.17
C HIS A 96 1.31 23.00 -5.39
N ASN A 97 2.21 24.00 -5.39
CA ASN A 97 2.40 24.89 -6.52
C ASN A 97 2.89 24.15 -7.77
N GLN A 98 3.82 23.22 -7.61
CA GLN A 98 4.29 22.38 -8.72
C GLN A 98 3.17 21.48 -9.26
N LEU A 99 2.33 20.91 -8.39
CA LEU A 99 1.17 20.12 -8.79
C LEU A 99 0.17 20.97 -9.57
N THR A 100 -0.13 22.18 -9.10
CA THR A 100 -1.01 23.13 -9.80
C THR A 100 -0.46 23.46 -11.19
N PHE A 101 0.81 23.82 -11.27
CA PHE A 101 1.46 24.14 -12.54
C PHE A 101 1.43 22.97 -13.54
N ASP A 102 1.78 21.77 -13.09
CA ASP A 102 1.77 20.58 -13.93
C ASP A 102 0.34 20.25 -14.43
N THR A 103 -0.66 20.43 -13.57
CA THR A 103 -2.06 20.18 -13.91
C THR A 103 -2.57 21.18 -14.96
N VAL A 104 -2.32 22.48 -14.77
CA VAL A 104 -2.69 23.52 -15.74
C VAL A 104 -2.02 23.28 -17.09
N LYS A 105 -0.74 22.94 -17.08
CA LYS A 105 0.01 22.61 -18.31
C LYS A 105 -0.60 21.42 -19.03
N ALA A 106 -0.99 20.36 -18.30
CA ALA A 106 -1.65 19.19 -18.88
C ALA A 106 -2.98 19.55 -19.52
N PHE A 107 -3.82 20.35 -18.84
CA PHE A 107 -5.11 20.79 -19.37
C PHE A 107 -4.96 21.67 -20.63
N LEU A 108 -3.96 22.55 -20.66
CA LEU A 108 -3.68 23.35 -21.84
C LEU A 108 -3.27 22.51 -23.05
N LEU A 109 -2.46 21.46 -22.82
CA LEU A 109 -2.06 20.53 -23.87
C LEU A 109 -3.26 19.73 -24.40
N ASP A 110 -4.12 19.26 -23.50
CA ASP A 110 -5.32 18.48 -23.85
C ASP A 110 -6.34 19.37 -24.61
N SER A 111 -6.52 20.62 -24.19
CA SER A 111 -7.35 21.60 -24.87
C SER A 111 -6.87 21.86 -26.31
N LYS A 112 -5.55 22.02 -26.50
CA LYS A 112 -4.97 22.17 -27.84
C LYS A 112 -5.19 20.94 -28.71
N LYS A 113 -5.05 19.73 -28.15
CA LYS A 113 -5.28 18.49 -28.89
C LYS A 113 -6.75 18.29 -29.28
N SER A 114 -7.68 18.67 -28.40
CA SER A 114 -9.12 18.52 -28.64
C SER A 114 -9.68 19.55 -29.62
N ARG A 115 -8.87 20.55 -30.05
CA ARG A 115 -9.31 21.69 -30.91
C ARG A 115 -10.44 22.53 -30.32
N PHE A 116 -10.76 22.40 -29.05
CA PHE A 116 -11.66 23.31 -28.37
C PHE A 116 -10.99 24.67 -28.18
N LYS A 117 -11.58 25.70 -28.75
CA LYS A 117 -11.20 27.09 -28.41
C LYS A 117 -11.94 27.46 -27.12
N ILE A 118 -11.23 27.79 -26.09
CA ILE A 118 -11.75 28.43 -24.89
C ILE A 118 -11.75 29.95 -25.14
#